data_4c026c29df4302bc8f9b3bc9793db306
#
_entry.id   4c026c29df4302bc8f9b3bc9793db306
#
_cell.length_a   1.000
_cell.length_b   1.000
_cell.length_c   1.000
_cell.angle_alpha   90.00
_cell.angle_beta   90.00
_cell.angle_gamma   90.00
#
_symmetry.space_group_name_H-M   'P 1'
#
loop_
_entity.id
_entity.type
_entity.pdbx_description
1 polymer ?
#
loop_
_entity_poly.entity_id
_entity_poly.type
_entity_poly.pdbx_seq_one_letter_code
_entity_poly.pdbx_strand_id
1 'polypeptide(L)'
;EEAQKYAGEDRNELNMVFQFEHVEDQGSDHGKWTTEKYDFQEFKKVMIKWQEELAGKAWNSLFLGNHDQPRSVSRFGNDNPAYRETSAKMLATCLHMMQGTPYVYQGEELGMTNAYFHKLEDYKDIESIQYYTELTDAGLMEPDYMMKCLMLRSRDNARTPMQWDGSEKAGFTDGEPWIKINPNCKEINAASQLDDLDSIFHYYQKLIALRKEKDIIVYGEFEPLCREDDQIFAYTR
;
A
#
# COMPACT_ATOMS: atom_id res chain seq x y z
N GLU A 1 -22.97 -5.42 -2.63
CA GLU A 1 -23.90 -6.27 -3.41
C GLU A 1 -23.25 -6.84 -4.68
N GLU A 2 -22.54 -6.02 -5.50
CA GLU A 2 -21.94 -6.51 -6.76
C GLU A 2 -20.90 -7.61 -6.54
N ALA A 3 -19.97 -7.42 -5.61
CA ALA A 3 -18.96 -8.41 -5.27
C ALA A 3 -19.57 -9.78 -4.87
N GLN A 4 -20.70 -9.77 -4.18
CA GLN A 4 -21.40 -10.99 -3.75
C GLN A 4 -22.00 -11.78 -4.92
N LYS A 5 -22.28 -11.13 -6.06
CA LYS A 5 -22.79 -11.83 -7.25
C LYS A 5 -21.75 -12.75 -7.87
N TYR A 6 -20.47 -12.40 -7.73
CA TYR A 6 -19.35 -13.15 -8.30
C TYR A 6 -18.60 -14.01 -7.26
N ALA A 7 -18.43 -13.50 -6.04
CA ALA A 7 -17.65 -14.14 -5.00
C ALA A 7 -18.47 -14.64 -3.81
N GLY A 8 -19.81 -14.69 -3.94
CA GLY A 8 -20.67 -15.31 -2.92
C GLY A 8 -20.41 -16.80 -2.79
N GLU A 9 -20.46 -17.33 -1.57
CA GLU A 9 -20.17 -18.74 -1.28
C GLU A 9 -21.07 -19.73 -2.07
N ASP A 10 -22.28 -19.29 -2.43
CA ASP A 10 -23.26 -20.07 -3.20
C ASP A 10 -23.10 -19.95 -4.72
N ARG A 11 -22.18 -19.10 -5.20
CA ARG A 11 -22.05 -18.80 -6.65
C ARG A 11 -21.17 -19.78 -7.40
N ASN A 12 -20.13 -20.31 -6.77
CA ASN A 12 -19.13 -21.18 -7.41
C ASN A 12 -18.42 -20.56 -8.63
N GLU A 13 -18.28 -19.23 -8.67
CA GLU A 13 -17.60 -18.49 -9.74
C GLU A 13 -16.20 -18.06 -9.34
N LEU A 14 -16.08 -17.12 -8.40
CA LEU A 14 -14.80 -16.62 -7.89
C LEU A 14 -14.71 -16.85 -6.39
N ASN A 15 -13.49 -17.11 -5.91
CA ASN A 15 -13.27 -17.26 -4.47
C ASN A 15 -13.29 -15.91 -3.74
N MET A 16 -12.87 -14.84 -4.41
CA MET A 16 -12.83 -13.48 -3.87
C MET A 16 -12.67 -12.46 -5.00
N VAL A 17 -12.90 -11.19 -4.70
CA VAL A 17 -12.66 -10.06 -5.61
C VAL A 17 -11.83 -9.01 -4.93
N PHE A 18 -11.03 -8.24 -5.71
CA PHE A 18 -10.38 -7.04 -5.23
C PHE A 18 -11.33 -5.86 -5.32
N GLN A 19 -11.34 -5.04 -4.30
CA GLN A 19 -11.94 -3.71 -4.29
C GLN A 19 -10.84 -2.65 -4.24
N PHE A 20 -11.09 -1.48 -4.82
CA PHE A 20 -10.10 -0.41 -4.93
C PHE A 20 -10.54 0.88 -4.21
N GLU A 21 -11.71 0.90 -3.59
CA GLU A 21 -12.30 2.09 -2.97
C GLU A 21 -11.34 2.80 -1.98
N HIS A 22 -10.54 2.03 -1.22
CA HIS A 22 -9.59 2.58 -0.25
C HIS A 22 -8.30 3.15 -0.86
N VAL A 23 -8.04 2.86 -2.13
CA VAL A 23 -6.87 3.36 -2.88
C VAL A 23 -7.25 4.34 -4.00
N GLU A 24 -8.53 4.61 -4.18
CA GLU A 24 -8.99 5.66 -5.08
C GLU A 24 -8.88 7.01 -4.40
N ASP A 25 -8.30 7.99 -5.11
CA ASP A 25 -8.22 9.36 -4.64
C ASP A 25 -9.50 10.09 -5.08
N GLN A 26 -10.39 10.33 -4.14
CA GLN A 26 -11.64 11.06 -4.36
C GLN A 26 -11.42 12.56 -4.09
N GLY A 27 -11.89 13.39 -5.01
CA GLY A 27 -12.06 14.81 -4.77
C GLY A 27 -10.99 15.75 -5.33
N SER A 28 -10.07 15.28 -6.17
CA SER A 28 -9.21 16.17 -6.95
C SER A 28 -9.78 16.38 -8.36
N ASP A 29 -9.77 17.63 -8.87
CA ASP A 29 -10.19 17.97 -10.24
C ASP A 29 -9.34 17.25 -11.32
N HIS A 30 -8.19 16.72 -10.92
CA HIS A 30 -7.25 16.03 -11.78
C HIS A 30 -6.99 14.57 -11.33
N GLY A 31 -7.99 13.93 -10.73
CA GLY A 31 -7.93 12.54 -10.28
C GLY A 31 -6.91 12.36 -9.16
N LYS A 32 -5.99 11.38 -9.30
CA LYS A 32 -4.99 11.06 -8.27
C LYS A 32 -3.85 12.11 -8.15
N TRP A 33 -3.75 13.06 -9.08
CA TRP A 33 -2.65 14.02 -9.13
C TRP A 33 -2.85 15.17 -8.14
N THR A 34 -2.59 14.87 -6.89
CA THR A 34 -2.71 15.80 -5.76
C THR A 34 -1.61 15.55 -4.74
N THR A 35 -1.24 16.59 -3.99
CA THR A 35 -0.32 16.49 -2.84
C THR A 35 -1.06 16.28 -1.52
N GLU A 36 -2.37 16.26 -1.55
CA GLU A 36 -3.18 16.02 -0.35
C GLU A 36 -2.97 14.60 0.19
N LYS A 37 -3.02 14.46 1.49
CA LYS A 37 -3.00 13.16 2.13
C LYS A 37 -4.32 12.44 1.90
N TYR A 38 -4.31 11.10 2.01
CA TYR A 38 -5.54 10.33 2.02
C TYR A 38 -6.45 10.74 3.19
N ASP A 39 -7.75 10.65 2.98
CA ASP A 39 -8.73 10.85 4.05
C ASP A 39 -8.80 9.59 4.92
N PHE A 40 -8.35 9.72 6.16
CA PHE A 40 -8.33 8.61 7.11
C PHE A 40 -9.74 8.11 7.45
N GLN A 41 -10.71 9.01 7.54
CA GLN A 41 -12.10 8.63 7.84
C GLN A 41 -12.73 7.84 6.67
N GLU A 42 -12.50 8.28 5.44
CA GLU A 42 -12.97 7.54 4.26
C GLU A 42 -12.27 6.18 4.13
N PHE A 43 -10.95 6.13 4.33
CA PHE A 43 -10.22 4.85 4.39
C PHE A 43 -10.83 3.90 5.42
N LYS A 44 -11.05 4.37 6.65
CA LYS A 44 -11.63 3.58 7.74
C LYS A 44 -13.04 3.10 7.42
N LYS A 45 -13.90 3.98 6.89
CA LYS A 45 -15.25 3.63 6.46
C LYS A 45 -15.26 2.53 5.39
N VAL A 46 -14.40 2.64 4.39
CA VAL A 46 -14.28 1.62 3.33
C VAL A 46 -13.85 0.28 3.92
N MET A 47 -12.81 0.27 4.76
CA MET A 47 -12.34 -0.98 5.37
C MET A 47 -13.40 -1.65 6.24
N ILE A 48 -14.11 -0.88 7.06
CA ILE A 48 -15.22 -1.36 7.88
C ILE A 48 -16.36 -1.90 7.00
N LYS A 49 -16.80 -1.13 6.02
CA LYS A 49 -17.86 -1.50 5.07
C LYS A 49 -17.60 -2.88 4.45
N TRP A 50 -16.41 -3.11 3.93
CA TRP A 50 -16.07 -4.37 3.29
C TRP A 50 -15.99 -5.55 4.26
N GLN A 51 -15.57 -5.32 5.51
CA GLN A 51 -15.62 -6.35 6.54
C GLN A 51 -17.07 -6.71 6.91
N GLU A 52 -17.93 -5.73 7.13
CA GLU A 52 -19.32 -5.95 7.54
C GLU A 52 -20.21 -6.51 6.41
N GLU A 53 -20.09 -5.97 5.20
CA GLU A 53 -20.96 -6.39 4.08
C GLU A 53 -20.63 -7.78 3.53
N LEU A 54 -19.38 -8.23 3.63
CA LEU A 54 -18.98 -9.56 3.17
C LEU A 54 -19.09 -10.64 4.26
N ALA A 55 -19.24 -10.27 5.53
CA ALA A 55 -19.31 -11.21 6.64
C ALA A 55 -20.39 -12.29 6.40
N GLY A 56 -20.00 -13.57 6.40
CA GLY A 56 -20.88 -14.71 6.16
C GLY A 56 -21.49 -14.81 4.75
N LYS A 57 -20.97 -14.07 3.78
CA LYS A 57 -21.50 -14.04 2.41
C LYS A 57 -20.43 -14.25 1.34
N ALA A 58 -19.26 -13.67 1.51
CA ALA A 58 -18.15 -13.76 0.57
C ALA A 58 -16.82 -13.51 1.25
N TRP A 59 -15.73 -13.91 0.58
CA TRP A 59 -14.38 -13.74 1.11
C TRP A 59 -13.73 -12.46 0.59
N ASN A 60 -13.01 -11.73 1.46
CA ASN A 60 -12.38 -10.46 1.12
C ASN A 60 -10.92 -10.62 0.68
N SER A 61 -10.50 -9.87 -0.32
CA SER A 61 -9.08 -9.66 -0.66
C SER A 61 -8.57 -8.42 0.05
N LEU A 62 -7.58 -8.58 0.93
CA LEU A 62 -7.03 -7.51 1.74
C LEU A 62 -5.69 -7.06 1.16
N PHE A 63 -5.52 -5.78 0.84
CA PHE A 63 -4.25 -5.21 0.37
C PHE A 63 -4.17 -3.72 0.71
N LEU A 64 -2.96 -3.19 0.81
CA LEU A 64 -2.68 -1.77 0.95
C LEU A 64 -1.87 -1.21 -0.21
N GLY A 65 -1.14 -2.05 -0.92
CA GLY A 65 -0.33 -1.67 -2.05
C GLY A 65 -0.35 -2.71 -3.16
N ASN A 66 -0.01 -2.26 -4.35
CA ASN A 66 0.18 -3.07 -5.54
C ASN A 66 1.07 -2.33 -6.55
N HIS A 67 1.28 -2.90 -7.74
CA HIS A 67 2.11 -2.32 -8.80
C HIS A 67 1.53 -1.04 -9.44
N ASP A 68 0.30 -0.66 -9.11
CA ASP A 68 -0.38 0.53 -9.64
C ASP A 68 -0.59 1.63 -8.58
N GLN A 69 -0.10 1.42 -7.35
CA GLN A 69 -0.24 2.35 -6.24
C GLN A 69 1.13 2.78 -5.69
N PRO A 70 1.26 3.95 -5.09
CA PRO A 70 2.45 4.31 -4.33
C PRO A 70 2.71 3.33 -3.19
N ARG A 71 3.90 3.33 -2.62
CA ARG A 71 4.23 2.48 -1.47
C ARG A 71 3.30 2.77 -0.29
N SER A 72 2.76 1.70 0.30
CA SER A 72 1.73 1.79 1.34
C SER A 72 2.15 2.61 2.56
N VAL A 73 3.39 2.45 3.04
CA VAL A 73 3.90 3.22 4.18
C VAL A 73 4.03 4.71 3.89
N SER A 74 4.38 5.08 2.64
CA SER A 74 4.45 6.48 2.23
C SER A 74 3.09 7.11 2.03
N ARG A 75 2.09 6.31 1.63
CA ARG A 75 0.74 6.79 1.38
C ARG A 75 -0.11 6.86 2.64
N PHE A 76 -0.18 5.77 3.40
CA PHE A 76 -1.09 5.58 4.54
C PHE A 76 -0.41 5.75 5.89
N GLY A 77 0.90 5.73 5.94
CA GLY A 77 1.70 5.86 7.15
C GLY A 77 2.50 7.16 7.21
N ASN A 78 3.62 7.05 7.89
CA ASN A 78 4.63 8.09 7.97
C ASN A 78 5.99 7.46 7.65
N ASP A 79 6.53 7.76 6.48
CA ASP A 79 7.79 7.20 5.99
C ASP A 79 9.03 7.99 6.40
N ASN A 80 8.86 9.00 7.25
CA ASN A 80 10.02 9.62 7.92
C ASN A 80 10.82 8.53 8.66
N PRO A 81 12.15 8.50 8.55
CA PRO A 81 12.98 7.46 9.16
C PRO A 81 12.68 7.20 10.65
N ALA A 82 12.29 8.23 11.42
CA ALA A 82 11.94 8.09 12.83
C ALA A 82 10.62 7.32 13.09
N TYR A 83 9.72 7.26 12.09
CA TYR A 83 8.38 6.69 12.25
C TYR A 83 8.05 5.56 11.28
N ARG A 84 8.84 5.40 10.22
CA ARG A 84 8.60 4.44 9.13
C ARG A 84 8.35 3.02 9.63
N GLU A 85 9.20 2.56 10.52
CA GLU A 85 9.12 1.19 11.03
C GLU A 85 7.85 0.95 11.84
N THR A 86 7.53 1.86 12.75
CA THR A 86 6.30 1.80 13.54
C THR A 86 5.06 1.91 12.63
N SER A 87 5.09 2.80 11.64
CA SER A 87 4.00 2.94 10.67
C SER A 87 3.79 1.68 9.83
N ALA A 88 4.87 1.07 9.33
CA ALA A 88 4.78 -0.16 8.54
C ALA A 88 4.20 -1.32 9.39
N LYS A 89 4.66 -1.48 10.62
CA LYS A 89 4.13 -2.49 11.56
C LYS A 89 2.66 -2.25 11.91
N MET A 90 2.27 -0.99 12.11
CA MET A 90 0.87 -0.61 12.37
C MET A 90 -0.03 -0.95 11.17
N LEU A 91 0.37 -0.60 9.95
CA LEU A 91 -0.37 -0.92 8.73
C LEU A 91 -0.48 -2.44 8.52
N ALA A 92 0.61 -3.17 8.73
CA ALA A 92 0.62 -4.64 8.68
C ALA A 92 -0.37 -5.25 9.69
N THR A 93 -0.40 -4.74 10.94
CA THR A 93 -1.35 -5.19 11.96
C THR A 93 -2.79 -4.92 11.52
N CYS A 94 -3.08 -3.70 11.08
CA CYS A 94 -4.39 -3.31 10.62
C CYS A 94 -4.91 -4.30 9.56
N LEU A 95 -4.09 -4.60 8.54
CA LEU A 95 -4.50 -5.47 7.45
C LEU A 95 -4.61 -6.94 7.88
N HIS A 96 -3.58 -7.48 8.54
CA HIS A 96 -3.50 -8.92 8.84
C HIS A 96 -4.50 -9.38 9.91
N MET A 97 -5.04 -8.49 10.72
CA MET A 97 -6.03 -8.84 11.73
C MET A 97 -7.47 -8.81 11.22
N MET A 98 -7.71 -8.47 9.96
CA MET A 98 -9.04 -8.51 9.33
C MET A 98 -9.39 -9.89 8.75
N GLN A 99 -10.68 -10.16 8.56
CA GLN A 99 -11.17 -11.31 7.81
C GLN A 99 -10.90 -11.12 6.32
N GLY A 100 -10.31 -12.13 5.69
CA GLY A 100 -9.97 -12.12 4.27
C GLY A 100 -8.58 -12.69 4.01
N THR A 101 -8.14 -12.66 2.77
CA THR A 101 -6.79 -13.06 2.37
C THR A 101 -5.91 -11.82 2.23
N PRO A 102 -4.90 -11.64 3.10
CA PRO A 102 -3.96 -10.53 2.96
C PRO A 102 -3.00 -10.79 1.79
N TYR A 103 -2.87 -9.79 0.93
CA TYR A 103 -1.90 -9.74 -0.15
C TYR A 103 -0.80 -8.76 0.23
N VAL A 104 0.40 -9.26 0.34
CA VAL A 104 1.59 -8.47 0.65
C VAL A 104 2.29 -8.14 -0.66
N TYR A 105 2.32 -6.87 -1.03
CA TYR A 105 3.06 -6.46 -2.22
C TYR A 105 4.57 -6.42 -1.91
N GLN A 106 5.39 -6.86 -2.87
CA GLN A 106 6.85 -6.94 -2.71
C GLN A 106 7.44 -5.64 -2.17
N GLY A 107 8.17 -5.74 -1.05
CA GLY A 107 8.79 -4.63 -0.35
C GLY A 107 7.95 -4.02 0.76
N GLU A 108 6.66 -4.36 0.91
CA GLU A 108 5.87 -3.96 2.09
C GLU A 108 6.45 -4.59 3.36
N GLU A 109 6.87 -5.82 3.28
CA GLU A 109 7.50 -6.57 4.37
C GLU A 109 8.86 -6.00 4.82
N LEU A 110 9.43 -5.10 4.02
CA LEU A 110 10.63 -4.33 4.35
C LEU A 110 10.33 -2.88 4.72
N GLY A 111 9.09 -2.44 4.54
CA GLY A 111 8.70 -1.04 4.67
C GLY A 111 9.39 -0.16 3.62
N MET A 112 9.52 -0.64 2.38
CA MET A 112 10.01 0.16 1.26
C MET A 112 9.11 1.38 1.05
N THR A 113 9.74 2.54 0.84
CA THR A 113 9.06 3.83 0.66
C THR A 113 9.00 4.24 -0.81
N ASN A 114 8.26 5.30 -1.10
CA ASN A 114 8.37 6.00 -2.38
C ASN A 114 9.82 6.36 -2.68
N ALA A 115 10.17 6.38 -3.97
CA ALA A 115 11.52 6.77 -4.41
C ALA A 115 11.70 8.28 -4.53
N TYR A 116 10.59 9.01 -4.62
CA TYR A 116 10.59 10.48 -4.70
C TYR A 116 11.49 11.05 -5.79
N PHE A 117 11.43 10.50 -7.00
CA PHE A 117 12.24 11.00 -8.11
C PHE A 117 11.93 12.46 -8.43
N HIS A 118 12.98 13.29 -8.49
CA HIS A 118 12.87 14.73 -8.70
C HIS A 118 12.93 15.18 -10.16
N LYS A 119 13.10 14.24 -11.10
CA LYS A 119 13.23 14.53 -12.53
C LYS A 119 12.28 13.67 -13.34
N LEU A 120 11.64 14.26 -14.35
CA LEU A 120 10.72 13.54 -15.21
C LEU A 120 11.39 12.36 -15.95
N GLU A 121 12.66 12.51 -16.31
CA GLU A 121 13.41 11.47 -17.00
C GLU A 121 13.62 10.19 -16.19
N ASP A 122 13.48 10.27 -14.87
CA ASP A 122 13.61 9.13 -13.97
C ASP A 122 12.36 8.26 -13.97
N TYR A 123 11.22 8.82 -14.35
CA TYR A 123 9.95 8.08 -14.49
C TYR A 123 9.91 7.30 -15.81
N LYS A 124 9.34 6.11 -15.77
CA LYS A 124 9.16 5.20 -16.91
C LYS A 124 7.71 4.90 -17.20
N ASP A 125 6.84 5.16 -16.23
CA ASP A 125 5.41 4.95 -16.38
C ASP A 125 4.80 5.96 -17.35
N ILE A 126 4.20 5.45 -18.41
CA ILE A 126 3.60 6.26 -19.48
C ILE A 126 2.49 7.16 -18.94
N GLU A 127 1.71 6.70 -17.96
CA GLU A 127 0.67 7.51 -17.33
C GLU A 127 1.27 8.75 -16.65
N SER A 128 2.35 8.58 -15.89
CA SER A 128 3.05 9.68 -15.21
C SER A 128 3.59 10.71 -16.19
N ILE A 129 4.20 10.25 -17.29
CA ILE A 129 4.80 11.11 -18.31
C ILE A 129 3.72 11.86 -19.11
N GLN A 130 2.65 11.17 -19.51
CA GLN A 130 1.56 11.77 -20.27
C GLN A 130 0.82 12.82 -19.44
N TYR A 131 0.39 12.50 -18.23
CA TYR A 131 -0.32 13.48 -17.38
C TYR A 131 0.55 14.67 -17.01
N TYR A 132 1.85 14.46 -16.75
CA TYR A 132 2.76 15.59 -16.55
C TYR A 132 2.73 16.53 -17.77
N THR A 133 2.95 15.99 -18.97
CA THR A 133 3.00 16.77 -20.20
C THR A 133 1.67 17.46 -20.49
N GLU A 134 0.57 16.71 -20.47
CA GLU A 134 -0.77 17.23 -20.79
C GLU A 134 -1.22 18.34 -19.85
N LEU A 135 -1.06 18.13 -18.53
CA LEU A 135 -1.53 19.11 -17.55
C LEU A 135 -0.66 20.36 -17.48
N THR A 136 0.66 20.23 -17.70
CA THR A 136 1.56 21.39 -17.71
C THR A 136 1.49 22.17 -19.02
N ASP A 137 1.43 21.51 -20.17
CA ASP A 137 1.31 22.16 -21.49
C ASP A 137 -0.04 22.89 -21.64
N ALA A 138 -1.09 22.35 -21.05
CA ALA A 138 -2.41 22.99 -21.02
C ALA A 138 -2.50 24.12 -19.98
N GLY A 139 -1.48 24.35 -19.17
CA GLY A 139 -1.49 25.34 -18.08
C GLY A 139 -2.49 25.04 -16.96
N LEU A 140 -2.89 23.77 -16.81
CA LEU A 140 -3.81 23.31 -15.77
C LEU A 140 -3.09 23.03 -14.46
N MET A 141 -1.80 22.69 -14.52
CA MET A 141 -0.95 22.53 -13.34
C MET A 141 0.42 23.16 -13.56
N GLU A 142 0.95 23.78 -12.52
CA GLU A 142 2.33 24.25 -12.53
C GLU A 142 3.30 23.06 -12.53
N PRO A 143 4.40 23.08 -13.33
CA PRO A 143 5.35 21.97 -13.43
C PRO A 143 5.89 21.48 -12.09
N ASP A 144 6.24 22.41 -11.19
CA ASP A 144 6.75 22.08 -9.86
C ASP A 144 5.69 21.38 -8.98
N TYR A 145 4.43 21.77 -9.13
CA TYR A 145 3.34 21.12 -8.40
C TYR A 145 3.07 19.73 -8.97
N MET A 146 3.01 19.59 -10.30
CA MET A 146 2.83 18.27 -10.92
C MET A 146 3.99 17.32 -10.59
N MET A 147 5.24 17.82 -10.53
CA MET A 147 6.37 17.01 -10.09
C MET A 147 6.19 16.51 -8.65
N LYS A 148 5.67 17.33 -7.73
CA LYS A 148 5.33 16.87 -6.36
C LYS A 148 4.24 15.80 -6.38
N CYS A 149 3.24 15.94 -7.24
CA CYS A 149 2.22 14.90 -7.43
C CYS A 149 2.85 13.59 -7.93
N LEU A 150 3.76 13.62 -8.89
CA LEU A 150 4.48 12.42 -9.36
C LEU A 150 5.28 11.76 -8.22
N MET A 151 6.01 12.53 -7.44
CA MET A 151 6.77 12.02 -6.29
C MET A 151 5.90 11.25 -5.30
N LEU A 152 4.65 11.68 -5.12
CA LEU A 152 3.72 11.08 -4.16
C LEU A 152 2.85 9.99 -4.77
N ARG A 153 2.44 10.10 -6.04
CA ARG A 153 1.33 9.33 -6.63
C ARG A 153 1.72 8.43 -7.80
N SER A 154 2.92 8.61 -8.40
CA SER A 154 3.32 7.76 -9.52
C SER A 154 3.42 6.30 -9.14
N ARG A 155 2.96 5.43 -10.05
CA ARG A 155 3.08 3.96 -9.96
C ARG A 155 4.55 3.50 -9.91
N ASP A 156 5.45 4.27 -10.48
CA ASP A 156 6.89 3.96 -10.49
C ASP A 156 7.49 3.87 -9.09
N ASN A 157 6.89 4.52 -8.09
CA ASN A 157 7.29 4.36 -6.69
C ASN A 157 7.20 2.88 -6.22
N ALA A 158 6.21 2.14 -6.70
CA ALA A 158 6.05 0.71 -6.37
C ALA A 158 6.83 -0.22 -7.32
N ARG A 159 7.37 0.30 -8.43
CA ARG A 159 8.03 -0.48 -9.48
C ARG A 159 9.55 -0.41 -9.42
N THR A 160 10.11 0.30 -8.45
CA THR A 160 11.55 0.30 -8.19
C THR A 160 12.02 -1.12 -7.88
N PRO A 161 13.27 -1.47 -8.26
CA PRO A 161 13.85 -2.77 -7.96
C PRO A 161 13.73 -3.12 -6.48
N MET A 162 13.48 -4.41 -6.20
CA MET A 162 13.48 -4.94 -4.84
C MET A 162 14.84 -4.72 -4.18
N GLN A 163 14.83 -4.25 -2.95
CA GLN A 163 16.02 -3.90 -2.18
C GLN A 163 16.49 -5.12 -1.39
N TRP A 164 17.33 -5.97 -2.02
CA TRP A 164 17.84 -7.16 -1.38
C TRP A 164 18.98 -6.88 -0.40
N ASP A 165 19.85 -5.93 -0.74
CA ASP A 165 20.97 -5.51 0.11
C ASP A 165 21.27 -4.01 -0.07
N GLY A 166 22.29 -3.51 0.67
CA GLY A 166 22.71 -2.11 0.63
C GLY A 166 23.73 -1.76 -0.46
N SER A 167 23.98 -2.64 -1.43
CA SER A 167 24.87 -2.38 -2.55
C SER A 167 24.31 -1.34 -3.52
N GLU A 168 25.15 -0.82 -4.43
CA GLU A 168 24.76 0.21 -5.40
C GLU A 168 23.54 -0.17 -6.24
N LYS A 169 23.41 -1.46 -6.58
CA LYS A 169 22.27 -2.01 -7.35
C LYS A 169 21.31 -2.82 -6.48
N ALA A 170 21.35 -2.57 -5.17
CA ALA A 170 20.47 -3.18 -4.17
C ALA A 170 20.44 -4.73 -4.22
N GLY A 171 21.50 -5.37 -4.70
CA GLY A 171 21.52 -6.82 -4.93
C GLY A 171 20.53 -7.32 -5.98
N PHE A 172 19.91 -6.42 -6.75
CA PHE A 172 18.85 -6.76 -7.70
C PHE A 172 19.38 -7.24 -9.05
N THR A 173 20.44 -6.61 -9.56
CA THR A 173 20.99 -6.92 -10.89
C THR A 173 22.46 -6.56 -11.00
N ASP A 174 23.19 -7.27 -11.87
CA ASP A 174 24.55 -6.91 -12.30
C ASP A 174 24.53 -5.94 -13.51
N GLY A 175 23.41 -5.87 -14.24
CA GLY A 175 23.18 -4.96 -15.36
C GLY A 175 22.61 -3.60 -14.95
N GLU A 176 22.17 -2.81 -15.93
CA GLU A 176 21.43 -1.58 -15.67
C GLU A 176 19.96 -1.89 -15.40
N PRO A 177 19.39 -1.43 -14.25
CA PRO A 177 17.98 -1.60 -13.98
C PRO A 177 17.14 -0.73 -14.93
N TRP A 178 15.97 -1.22 -15.35
CA TRP A 178 15.07 -0.51 -16.24
C TRP A 178 14.52 0.81 -15.66
N ILE A 179 14.45 0.90 -14.33
CA ILE A 179 14.10 2.09 -13.55
C ILE A 179 15.11 2.25 -12.42
N LYS A 180 15.36 3.48 -12.00
CA LYS A 180 16.30 3.77 -10.92
C LYS A 180 15.96 3.03 -9.63
N ILE A 181 17.00 2.56 -8.98
CA ILE A 181 16.92 2.02 -7.63
C ILE A 181 16.57 3.15 -6.65
N ASN A 182 15.72 2.87 -5.69
CA ASN A 182 15.45 3.81 -4.62
C ASN A 182 16.74 4.05 -3.81
N PRO A 183 17.20 5.30 -3.67
CA PRO A 183 18.49 5.61 -3.04
C PRO A 183 18.58 5.19 -1.57
N ASN A 184 17.46 4.92 -0.91
CA ASN A 184 17.42 4.45 0.47
C ASN A 184 17.66 2.95 0.66
N CYS A 185 18.05 2.23 -0.39
CA CYS A 185 18.37 0.80 -0.31
C CYS A 185 19.50 0.49 0.68
N LYS A 186 20.37 1.47 0.97
CA LYS A 186 21.43 1.32 1.95
C LYS A 186 20.91 1.09 3.38
N GLU A 187 19.76 1.70 3.70
CA GLU A 187 19.13 1.64 5.01
C GLU A 187 17.93 0.66 5.03
N ILE A 188 17.23 0.54 3.91
CA ILE A 188 16.02 -0.28 3.80
C ILE A 188 16.29 -1.42 2.82
N ASN A 189 16.59 -2.59 3.33
CA ASN A 189 16.84 -3.76 2.50
C ASN A 189 16.60 -5.06 3.26
N ALA A 190 16.46 -6.17 2.52
CA ALA A 190 16.20 -7.47 3.10
C ALA A 190 17.35 -7.97 3.98
N ALA A 191 18.60 -7.84 3.53
CA ALA A 191 19.76 -8.34 4.26
C ALA A 191 19.85 -7.74 5.67
N SER A 192 19.67 -6.41 5.80
CA SER A 192 19.70 -5.76 7.12
C SER A 192 18.58 -6.18 8.05
N GLN A 193 17.43 -6.56 7.51
CA GLN A 193 16.26 -6.93 8.31
C GLN A 193 16.22 -8.41 8.71
N LEU A 194 16.91 -9.27 7.98
CA LEU A 194 17.01 -10.69 8.35
C LEU A 194 17.75 -10.91 9.68
N ASP A 195 18.73 -10.07 9.99
CA ASP A 195 19.52 -10.14 11.21
C ASP A 195 18.90 -9.42 12.40
N ASP A 196 17.87 -8.59 12.16
CA ASP A 196 17.15 -7.85 13.20
C ASP A 196 15.80 -8.49 13.51
N LEU A 197 15.68 -9.16 14.65
CA LEU A 197 14.45 -9.83 15.10
C LEU A 197 13.28 -8.88 15.38
N ASP A 198 13.53 -7.59 15.51
CA ASP A 198 12.51 -6.56 15.67
C ASP A 198 12.16 -5.84 14.37
N SER A 199 12.79 -6.23 13.25
CA SER A 199 12.54 -5.66 11.94
C SER A 199 11.07 -5.77 11.49
N ILE A 200 10.73 -5.01 10.45
CA ILE A 200 9.42 -5.10 9.78
C ILE A 200 9.24 -6.50 9.18
N PHE A 201 10.27 -7.07 8.57
CA PHE A 201 10.24 -8.42 8.00
C PHE A 201 9.83 -9.48 9.03
N HIS A 202 10.49 -9.51 10.18
CA HIS A 202 10.14 -10.46 11.25
C HIS A 202 8.78 -10.16 11.88
N TYR A 203 8.33 -8.90 11.85
CA TYR A 203 6.99 -8.54 12.28
C TYR A 203 5.91 -9.13 11.35
N TYR A 204 6.07 -9.02 10.03
CA TYR A 204 5.19 -9.68 9.05
C TYR A 204 5.18 -11.20 9.23
N GLN A 205 6.35 -11.80 9.45
CA GLN A 205 6.47 -13.24 9.72
C GLN A 205 5.65 -13.64 10.97
N LYS A 206 5.76 -12.86 12.05
CA LYS A 206 4.98 -13.08 13.29
C LYS A 206 3.46 -12.94 13.04
N LEU A 207 3.01 -11.93 12.29
CA LEU A 207 1.59 -11.75 11.96
C LEU A 207 1.03 -12.90 11.11
N ILE A 208 1.77 -13.36 10.11
CA ILE A 208 1.38 -14.49 9.26
C ILE A 208 1.29 -15.77 10.09
N ALA A 209 2.25 -16.03 10.98
CA ALA A 209 2.22 -17.16 11.89
C ALA A 209 1.02 -17.10 12.83
N LEU A 210 0.74 -15.93 13.40
CA LEU A 210 -0.39 -15.71 14.30
C LEU A 210 -1.74 -15.97 13.60
N ARG A 211 -1.89 -15.52 12.36
CA ARG A 211 -3.10 -15.82 11.56
C ARG A 211 -3.30 -17.31 11.32
N LYS A 212 -2.22 -18.06 11.11
CA LYS A 212 -2.29 -19.53 10.94
C LYS A 212 -2.60 -20.27 12.23
N GLU A 213 -2.21 -19.70 13.37
CA GLU A 213 -2.40 -20.30 14.68
C GLU A 213 -3.77 -19.97 15.31
N LYS A 214 -4.29 -18.78 15.05
CA LYS A 214 -5.48 -18.24 15.71
C LYS A 214 -6.67 -18.11 14.76
N ASP A 215 -7.51 -19.12 14.69
CA ASP A 215 -8.72 -19.13 13.85
C ASP A 215 -9.62 -17.90 14.06
N ILE A 216 -9.66 -17.36 15.27
CA ILE A 216 -10.47 -16.18 15.57
C ILE A 216 -10.08 -14.96 14.73
N ILE A 217 -8.81 -14.80 14.34
CA ILE A 217 -8.36 -13.71 13.48
C ILE A 217 -8.98 -13.84 12.08
N VAL A 218 -9.08 -15.08 11.61
CA VAL A 218 -9.52 -15.39 10.24
C VAL A 218 -11.05 -15.51 10.17
N TYR A 219 -11.68 -16.20 11.13
CA TYR A 219 -13.09 -16.59 11.08
C TYR A 219 -13.96 -15.93 12.17
N GLY A 220 -13.38 -15.20 13.13
CA GLY A 220 -14.12 -14.51 14.17
C GLY A 220 -14.97 -13.36 13.62
N GLU A 221 -15.90 -12.88 14.42
CA GLU A 221 -16.70 -11.71 14.07
C GLU A 221 -15.84 -10.44 14.10
N PHE A 222 -16.16 -9.50 13.22
CA PHE A 222 -15.52 -8.19 13.16
C PHE A 222 -16.43 -7.15 13.81
N GLU A 223 -15.94 -6.50 14.86
CA GLU A 223 -16.65 -5.40 15.51
C GLU A 223 -15.79 -4.14 15.52
N PRO A 224 -16.13 -3.13 14.72
CA PRO A 224 -15.40 -1.88 14.68
C PRO A 224 -15.72 -1.02 15.92
N LEU A 225 -14.68 -0.47 16.52
CA LEU A 225 -14.74 0.45 17.65
C LEU A 225 -14.31 1.85 17.20
N CYS A 226 -14.71 2.87 17.96
CA CYS A 226 -14.27 4.26 17.70
C CYS A 226 -14.49 4.72 16.26
N ARG A 227 -15.66 4.42 15.67
CA ARG A 227 -15.96 4.70 14.25
C ARG A 227 -15.75 6.16 13.86
N GLU A 228 -16.13 7.09 14.73
CA GLU A 228 -16.08 8.52 14.48
C GLU A 228 -14.75 9.18 14.91
N ASP A 229 -13.83 8.42 15.49
CA ASP A 229 -12.52 8.94 15.90
C ASP A 229 -11.64 9.21 14.68
N ASP A 230 -11.09 10.39 14.58
CA ASP A 230 -10.31 10.88 13.44
C ASP A 230 -8.83 10.44 13.44
N GLN A 231 -8.40 9.73 14.50
CA GLN A 231 -7.01 9.28 14.66
C GLN A 231 -6.89 7.78 14.94
N ILE A 232 -7.98 7.13 15.38
CA ILE A 232 -7.95 5.74 15.81
C ILE A 232 -8.79 4.88 14.86
N PHE A 233 -8.18 3.79 14.36
CA PHE A 233 -8.89 2.68 13.75
C PHE A 233 -8.76 1.46 14.67
N ALA A 234 -9.82 1.14 15.39
CA ALA A 234 -9.88 0.04 16.33
C ALA A 234 -11.00 -0.93 15.98
N TYR A 235 -10.76 -2.22 16.20
CA TYR A 235 -11.76 -3.27 16.05
C TYR A 235 -11.39 -4.50 16.88
N THR A 236 -12.36 -5.35 17.14
CA THR A 236 -12.17 -6.66 17.76
C THR A 236 -12.40 -7.79 16.76
N ARG A 237 -11.87 -8.94 17.13
CA ARG A 237 -12.08 -10.22 16.43
C ARG A 237 -12.57 -11.24 17.43
#